data_678b394d756552da3d0b0f2b3fceead6
#
_entry.id   678b394d756552da3d0b0f2b3fceead6
#
_cell.length_a   1.000
_cell.length_b   1.000
_cell.length_c   1.000
_cell.angle_alpha   90.00
_cell.angle_beta   90.00
_cell.angle_gamma   90.00
#
_symmetry.space_group_name_H-M   'P 1'
#
loop_
_entity.id
_entity.type
_entity.pdbx_description
1 polymer ?
#
loop_
_entity_poly.entity_id
_entity_poly.type
_entity_poly.pdbx_seq_one_letter_code
_entity_poly.pdbx_strand_id
1 'polypeptide(L)'
;GLDLDIARLTVTRQGLAELLELAPDRALIALLDGPKAGLGVIMLSPAVTAAVIEMQTLGKLATAPPAIRKPTRIDAAMVAGLIDRALAGLEDALAEEDDLGWAGGFRYASFLEEARPLGLLLEEEAYRVLTTEIVMADGKRRGDVILALPALGRGERPVATGATVEAEGPQFSASLSAQVLQSACRLDAVVGRLTLPIRQILALAEGDVLALPQAGIDEVALETVDGRRVALGRLGQHRGQRALKLTETSEKPHAAAAPGRREASVPTFVAPDDLREAG
;
A
#
# COMPACT_ATOMS: atom_id res chain seq x y z
N GLY A 1 -21.86 -20.11 -5.85
CA GLY A 1 -21.38 -18.79 -6.23
C GLY A 1 -22.56 -17.82 -6.32
N LEU A 2 -22.33 -16.53 -6.40
CA LEU A 2 -23.35 -15.53 -6.68
C LEU A 2 -23.47 -15.39 -8.20
N ASP A 3 -24.64 -15.65 -8.76
CA ASP A 3 -24.91 -15.37 -10.17
C ASP A 3 -25.02 -13.86 -10.37
N LEU A 4 -24.18 -13.36 -11.26
CA LEU A 4 -24.08 -11.95 -11.60
C LEU A 4 -24.31 -11.77 -13.10
N ASP A 5 -25.28 -10.96 -13.47
CA ASP A 5 -25.52 -10.55 -14.84
C ASP A 5 -25.26 -9.04 -14.98
N ILE A 6 -24.67 -8.64 -16.08
CA ILE A 6 -24.49 -7.24 -16.43
C ILE A 6 -25.72 -6.77 -17.22
N ALA A 7 -26.55 -5.95 -16.59
CA ALA A 7 -27.72 -5.36 -17.26
C ALA A 7 -27.31 -4.21 -18.18
N ARG A 8 -26.32 -3.42 -17.77
CA ARG A 8 -25.84 -2.26 -18.51
C ARG A 8 -24.39 -2.00 -18.23
N LEU A 9 -23.62 -1.71 -19.27
CA LEU A 9 -22.26 -1.20 -19.19
C LEU A 9 -22.16 0.08 -20.00
N THR A 10 -21.64 1.13 -19.39
CA THR A 10 -21.37 2.41 -20.06
C THR A 10 -19.93 2.82 -19.79
N VAL A 11 -19.23 3.21 -20.85
CA VAL A 11 -17.87 3.71 -20.78
C VAL A 11 -17.89 5.18 -21.16
N THR A 12 -17.43 6.05 -20.27
CA THR A 12 -17.36 7.50 -20.50
C THR A 12 -16.00 8.03 -20.14
N ARG A 13 -15.71 9.25 -20.58
CA ARG A 13 -14.50 9.97 -20.19
C ARG A 13 -14.94 11.21 -19.44
N GLN A 14 -14.47 11.37 -18.20
CA GLN A 14 -14.92 12.43 -17.31
C GLN A 14 -13.74 13.07 -16.59
N GLY A 15 -13.90 14.34 -16.22
CA GLY A 15 -12.97 15.05 -15.36
C GLY A 15 -13.17 14.66 -13.89
N LEU A 16 -12.24 15.09 -13.03
CA LEU A 16 -12.29 14.81 -11.59
C LEU A 16 -13.59 15.33 -10.94
N ALA A 17 -14.03 16.54 -11.29
CA ALA A 17 -15.23 17.14 -10.72
C ALA A 17 -16.49 16.30 -11.03
N GLU A 18 -16.64 15.87 -12.28
CA GLU A 18 -17.75 15.03 -12.73
C GLU A 18 -17.70 13.65 -12.07
N LEU A 19 -16.49 13.08 -11.89
CA LEU A 19 -16.32 11.80 -11.22
C LEU A 19 -16.78 11.83 -9.75
N LEU A 20 -16.54 12.94 -9.05
CA LEU A 20 -17.01 13.11 -7.67
C LEU A 20 -18.52 13.12 -7.53
N GLU A 21 -19.23 13.61 -8.55
CA GLU A 21 -20.70 13.65 -8.59
C GLU A 21 -21.33 12.29 -8.91
N LEU A 22 -20.56 11.37 -9.51
CA LEU A 22 -21.03 10.02 -9.82
C LEU A 22 -21.18 9.10 -8.62
N ALA A 23 -20.54 9.42 -7.49
CA ALA A 23 -20.53 8.56 -6.33
C ALA A 23 -21.95 8.26 -5.83
N PRO A 24 -22.42 7.00 -5.85
CA PRO A 24 -23.73 6.66 -5.32
C PRO A 24 -23.82 7.01 -3.83
N ASP A 25 -25.01 7.41 -3.37
CA ASP A 25 -25.22 7.70 -1.95
C ASP A 25 -24.84 6.48 -1.10
N ARG A 26 -24.04 6.70 -0.07
CA ARG A 26 -23.50 5.65 0.83
C ARG A 26 -22.78 4.51 0.12
N ALA A 27 -22.17 4.78 -1.03
CA ALA A 27 -21.33 3.81 -1.71
C ALA A 27 -20.09 3.43 -0.88
N LEU A 28 -19.61 2.21 -1.04
CA LEU A 28 -18.26 1.84 -0.63
C LEU A 28 -17.31 2.38 -1.67
N ILE A 29 -16.42 3.27 -1.26
CA ILE A 29 -15.43 3.92 -2.12
C ILE A 29 -14.06 3.35 -1.80
N ALA A 30 -13.44 2.68 -2.76
CA ALA A 30 -12.10 2.13 -2.62
C ALA A 30 -11.14 2.84 -3.57
N LEU A 31 -10.02 3.30 -3.01
CA LEU A 31 -8.89 3.82 -3.76
C LEU A 31 -8.09 2.64 -4.31
N LEU A 32 -7.69 2.74 -5.56
CA LEU A 32 -6.86 1.78 -6.24
C LEU A 32 -5.48 2.38 -6.47
N ASP A 33 -4.45 1.64 -6.13
CA ASP A 33 -3.07 1.99 -6.44
C ASP A 33 -2.64 1.27 -7.72
N GLY A 34 -1.99 1.98 -8.59
CA GLY A 34 -1.59 1.49 -9.90
C GLY A 34 -0.18 1.90 -10.31
N PRO A 35 0.27 1.43 -11.47
CA PRO A 35 1.60 1.74 -11.99
C PRO A 35 1.84 3.24 -12.16
N LYS A 36 3.11 3.65 -12.09
CA LYS A 36 3.55 5.05 -12.31
C LYS A 36 2.86 6.05 -11.38
N ALA A 37 2.60 5.61 -10.13
CA ALA A 37 1.85 6.38 -9.14
C ALA A 37 0.43 6.78 -9.61
N GLY A 38 -0.15 6.04 -10.56
CA GLY A 38 -1.52 6.22 -11.01
C GLY A 38 -2.50 5.81 -9.91
N LEU A 39 -3.44 6.68 -9.59
CA LEU A 39 -4.51 6.37 -8.66
C LEU A 39 -5.82 6.19 -9.41
N GLY A 40 -6.54 5.14 -9.08
CA GLY A 40 -7.89 4.88 -9.54
C GLY A 40 -8.88 4.81 -8.40
N VAL A 41 -10.15 4.68 -8.72
CA VAL A 41 -11.22 4.50 -7.74
C VAL A 41 -12.23 3.48 -8.24
N ILE A 42 -12.71 2.63 -7.33
CA ILE A 42 -13.88 1.80 -7.55
C ILE A 42 -14.94 2.12 -6.50
N MET A 43 -16.17 2.27 -6.94
CA MET A 43 -17.29 2.58 -6.07
C MET A 43 -18.35 1.49 -6.22
N LEU A 44 -18.78 0.93 -5.10
CA LEU A 44 -19.79 -0.10 -5.04
C LEU A 44 -21.05 0.46 -4.36
N SER A 45 -22.19 0.36 -5.01
CA SER A 45 -23.46 0.75 -4.38
C SER A 45 -23.73 -0.10 -3.13
N PRO A 46 -24.55 0.39 -2.18
CA PRO A 46 -24.89 -0.35 -0.96
C PRO A 46 -25.46 -1.74 -1.23
N ALA A 47 -26.23 -1.90 -2.30
CA ALA A 47 -26.82 -3.17 -2.68
C ALA A 47 -25.75 -4.21 -3.09
N VAL A 48 -24.73 -3.80 -3.86
CA VAL A 48 -23.61 -4.66 -4.26
C VAL A 48 -22.76 -5.01 -3.04
N THR A 49 -22.38 -4.01 -2.23
CA THR A 49 -21.60 -4.22 -1.02
C THR A 49 -22.28 -5.21 -0.07
N ALA A 50 -23.59 -5.03 0.19
CA ALA A 50 -24.35 -5.94 1.04
C ALA A 50 -24.43 -7.35 0.47
N ALA A 51 -24.68 -7.49 -0.85
CA ALA A 51 -24.74 -8.80 -1.49
C ALA A 51 -23.42 -9.57 -1.37
N VAL A 52 -22.28 -8.90 -1.56
CA VAL A 52 -20.97 -9.51 -1.41
C VAL A 52 -20.73 -9.98 0.03
N ILE A 53 -21.05 -9.14 1.03
CA ILE A 53 -20.89 -9.48 2.44
C ILE A 53 -21.80 -10.64 2.84
N GLU A 54 -23.08 -10.62 2.40
CA GLU A 54 -24.02 -11.72 2.66
C GLU A 54 -23.52 -13.04 2.06
N MET A 55 -23.04 -13.01 0.84
CA MET A 55 -22.49 -14.23 0.21
C MET A 55 -21.26 -14.76 0.93
N GLN A 56 -20.40 -13.90 1.43
CA GLN A 56 -19.19 -14.31 2.17
C GLN A 56 -19.53 -14.82 3.57
N THR A 57 -20.55 -14.27 4.22
CA THR A 57 -20.91 -14.60 5.60
C THR A 57 -21.98 -15.68 5.71
N LEU A 58 -22.99 -15.64 4.87
CA LEU A 58 -24.16 -16.51 4.93
C LEU A 58 -24.18 -17.57 3.80
N GLY A 59 -23.34 -17.42 2.79
CA GLY A 59 -23.33 -18.28 1.60
C GLY A 59 -24.53 -18.08 0.67
N LYS A 60 -25.43 -17.15 0.99
CA LYS A 60 -26.65 -16.85 0.22
C LYS A 60 -27.08 -15.39 0.43
N LEU A 61 -27.84 -14.85 -0.51
CA LEU A 61 -28.48 -13.55 -0.33
C LEU A 61 -29.65 -13.65 0.65
N ALA A 62 -29.77 -12.66 1.54
CA ALA A 62 -30.92 -12.55 2.41
C ALA A 62 -32.17 -12.19 1.59
N THR A 63 -33.34 -12.71 2.01
CA THR A 63 -34.61 -12.44 1.34
C THR A 63 -35.07 -10.99 1.54
N ALA A 64 -34.74 -10.40 2.69
CA ALA A 64 -35.02 -8.99 2.98
C ALA A 64 -34.00 -8.08 2.27
N PRO A 65 -34.44 -6.89 1.79
CA PRO A 65 -33.50 -5.91 1.26
C PRO A 65 -32.52 -5.48 2.36
N PRO A 66 -31.23 -5.25 2.03
CA PRO A 66 -30.25 -4.84 3.02
C PRO A 66 -30.58 -3.45 3.57
N ALA A 67 -30.30 -3.24 4.84
CA ALA A 67 -30.37 -1.91 5.43
C ALA A 67 -29.34 -1.00 4.75
N ILE A 68 -29.79 0.11 4.19
CA ILE A 68 -28.91 1.10 3.56
C ILE A 68 -28.19 1.85 4.69
N ARG A 69 -26.93 1.53 4.93
CA ARG A 69 -26.05 2.16 5.93
C ARG A 69 -24.73 2.61 5.31
N LYS A 70 -24.02 3.50 5.95
CA LYS A 70 -22.66 3.83 5.55
C LYS A 70 -21.78 2.56 5.67
N PRO A 71 -20.93 2.29 4.67
CA PRO A 71 -19.97 1.18 4.75
C PRO A 71 -18.92 1.47 5.84
N THR A 72 -18.40 0.40 6.44
CA THR A 72 -17.39 0.45 7.48
C THR A 72 -16.06 -0.08 6.97
N ARG A 73 -14.98 0.11 7.72
CA ARG A 73 -13.67 -0.50 7.42
C ARG A 73 -13.71 -2.03 7.36
N ILE A 74 -14.61 -2.65 8.13
CA ILE A 74 -14.79 -4.10 8.09
C ILE A 74 -15.43 -4.50 6.75
N ASP A 75 -16.46 -3.79 6.32
CA ASP A 75 -17.08 -4.03 5.01
C ASP A 75 -16.06 -3.90 3.88
N ALA A 76 -15.22 -2.86 3.92
CA ALA A 76 -14.16 -2.65 2.95
C ALA A 76 -13.12 -3.79 2.95
N ALA A 77 -12.69 -4.24 4.12
CA ALA A 77 -11.75 -5.35 4.25
C ALA A 77 -12.33 -6.66 3.68
N MET A 78 -13.64 -6.90 3.86
CA MET A 78 -14.31 -8.06 3.29
C MET A 78 -14.38 -7.99 1.76
N VAL A 79 -14.58 -6.81 1.19
CA VAL A 79 -14.74 -6.63 -0.26
C VAL A 79 -13.40 -6.52 -0.99
N ALA A 80 -12.32 -6.10 -0.31
CA ALA A 80 -11.00 -5.86 -0.90
C ALA A 80 -10.50 -7.01 -1.79
N GLY A 81 -10.53 -8.24 -1.30
CA GLY A 81 -10.10 -9.42 -2.07
C GLY A 81 -10.99 -9.74 -3.28
N LEU A 82 -12.25 -9.29 -3.29
CA LEU A 82 -13.11 -9.40 -4.47
C LEU A 82 -12.75 -8.33 -5.51
N ILE A 83 -12.46 -7.11 -5.07
CA ILE A 83 -12.03 -6.03 -5.95
C ILE A 83 -10.75 -6.45 -6.66
N ASP A 84 -9.74 -6.96 -5.94
CA ASP A 84 -8.49 -7.42 -6.56
C ASP A 84 -8.70 -8.55 -7.56
N ARG A 85 -9.58 -9.51 -7.25
CA ARG A 85 -9.92 -10.58 -8.21
C ARG A 85 -10.66 -10.05 -9.44
N ALA A 86 -11.54 -9.05 -9.26
CA ALA A 86 -12.25 -8.44 -10.39
C ALA A 86 -11.29 -7.66 -11.30
N LEU A 87 -10.33 -6.93 -10.72
CA LEU A 87 -9.31 -6.21 -11.47
C LEU A 87 -8.37 -7.19 -12.20
N ALA A 88 -7.93 -8.27 -11.55
CA ALA A 88 -7.16 -9.33 -12.20
C ALA A 88 -7.94 -10.00 -13.34
N GLY A 89 -9.23 -10.29 -13.15
CA GLY A 89 -10.08 -10.82 -14.20
C GLY A 89 -10.27 -9.83 -15.38
N LEU A 90 -10.29 -8.53 -15.11
CA LEU A 90 -10.30 -7.51 -16.16
C LEU A 90 -8.98 -7.50 -16.94
N GLU A 91 -7.85 -7.63 -16.25
CA GLU A 91 -6.52 -7.76 -16.87
C GLU A 91 -6.46 -9.00 -17.77
N ASP A 92 -6.92 -10.13 -17.29
CA ASP A 92 -6.94 -11.40 -18.05
C ASP A 92 -7.84 -11.28 -19.28
N ALA A 93 -8.99 -10.62 -19.16
CA ALA A 93 -9.90 -10.39 -20.28
C ALA A 93 -9.34 -9.43 -21.34
N LEU A 94 -8.48 -8.50 -20.94
CA LEU A 94 -7.85 -7.51 -21.81
C LEU A 94 -6.44 -7.93 -22.28
N ALA A 95 -5.98 -9.15 -21.94
CA ALA A 95 -4.59 -9.58 -22.17
C ALA A 95 -4.09 -9.40 -23.60
N GLU A 96 -4.96 -9.58 -24.57
CA GLU A 96 -4.68 -9.45 -26.01
C GLU A 96 -5.07 -8.07 -26.57
N GLU A 97 -5.66 -7.19 -25.75
CA GLU A 97 -6.20 -5.91 -26.16
C GLU A 97 -5.26 -4.74 -25.83
N ASP A 98 -5.34 -3.66 -26.59
CA ASP A 98 -4.56 -2.44 -26.34
C ASP A 98 -4.94 -1.78 -25.00
N ASP A 99 -6.19 -1.96 -24.58
CA ASP A 99 -6.73 -1.41 -23.32
C ASP A 99 -6.12 -2.04 -22.07
N LEU A 100 -5.35 -3.14 -22.17
CA LEU A 100 -4.58 -3.67 -21.06
C LEU A 100 -3.59 -2.64 -20.50
N GLY A 101 -2.93 -1.87 -21.37
CA GLY A 101 -2.05 -0.78 -20.96
C GLY A 101 -2.76 0.36 -20.22
N TRP A 102 -4.09 0.40 -20.25
CA TRP A 102 -4.90 1.32 -19.46
C TRP A 102 -5.30 0.72 -18.11
N ALA A 103 -5.76 -0.53 -18.06
CA ALA A 103 -6.37 -1.15 -16.88
C ALA A 103 -5.39 -1.99 -16.04
N GLY A 104 -4.26 -2.42 -16.61
CA GLY A 104 -3.36 -3.36 -15.95
C GLY A 104 -2.63 -2.78 -14.74
N GLY A 105 -2.42 -3.61 -13.72
CA GLY A 105 -1.59 -3.30 -12.56
C GLY A 105 -2.28 -2.56 -11.42
N PHE A 106 -3.57 -2.23 -11.53
CA PHE A 106 -4.32 -1.59 -10.44
C PHE A 106 -4.74 -2.61 -9.38
N ARG A 107 -4.61 -2.24 -8.10
CA ARG A 107 -4.99 -3.08 -6.95
C ARG A 107 -5.64 -2.23 -5.87
N TYR A 108 -6.41 -2.88 -5.02
CA TYR A 108 -7.01 -2.24 -3.85
C TYR A 108 -5.94 -1.66 -2.92
N ALA A 109 -6.04 -0.38 -2.59
CA ALA A 109 -5.11 0.29 -1.69
C ALA A 109 -5.75 0.65 -0.35
N SER A 110 -6.89 1.35 -0.38
CA SER A 110 -7.53 1.83 0.84
C SER A 110 -9.02 2.09 0.64
N PHE A 111 -9.71 2.35 1.75
CA PHE A 111 -11.13 2.69 1.81
C PHE A 111 -11.33 4.14 2.23
N LEU A 112 -12.28 4.81 1.60
CA LEU A 112 -12.70 6.16 1.92
C LEU A 112 -14.16 6.16 2.39
N GLU A 113 -14.43 6.84 3.49
CA GLU A 113 -15.77 6.95 4.07
C GLU A 113 -16.69 7.88 3.27
N GLU A 114 -16.11 8.81 2.52
CA GLU A 114 -16.80 9.83 1.71
C GLU A 114 -16.02 10.11 0.42
N ALA A 115 -16.70 10.64 -0.60
CA ALA A 115 -16.09 10.96 -1.88
C ALA A 115 -15.22 12.23 -1.86
N ARG A 116 -15.45 13.16 -0.93
CA ARG A 116 -14.72 14.45 -0.89
C ARG A 116 -13.20 14.34 -0.87
N PRO A 117 -12.59 13.41 -0.09
CA PRO A 117 -11.14 13.24 -0.10
C PRO A 117 -10.57 12.84 -1.46
N LEU A 118 -11.35 12.25 -2.36
CA LEU A 118 -10.90 11.92 -3.71
C LEU A 118 -10.39 13.15 -4.47
N GLY A 119 -11.02 14.32 -4.28
CA GLY A 119 -10.59 15.56 -4.90
C GLY A 119 -9.21 16.08 -4.45
N LEU A 120 -8.67 15.52 -3.34
CA LEU A 120 -7.31 15.82 -2.86
C LEU A 120 -6.31 14.72 -3.20
N LEU A 121 -6.79 13.49 -3.43
CA LEU A 121 -5.96 12.32 -3.66
C LEU A 121 -5.74 12.05 -5.15
N LEU A 122 -6.78 12.24 -5.96
CA LEU A 122 -6.72 12.01 -7.39
C LEU A 122 -6.15 13.25 -8.10
N GLU A 123 -5.41 13.03 -9.17
CA GLU A 123 -4.88 14.10 -10.01
C GLU A 123 -6.02 14.76 -10.82
N GLU A 124 -5.88 16.05 -11.12
CA GLU A 124 -6.83 16.79 -11.97
C GLU A 124 -6.60 16.44 -13.44
N GLU A 125 -7.01 15.24 -13.80
CA GLU A 125 -6.90 14.71 -15.17
C GLU A 125 -8.22 14.08 -15.63
N ALA A 126 -8.25 13.59 -16.86
CA ALA A 126 -9.39 12.85 -17.37
C ALA A 126 -9.31 11.38 -16.91
N TYR A 127 -10.46 10.86 -16.50
CA TYR A 127 -10.65 9.46 -16.11
C TYR A 127 -11.52 8.73 -17.12
N ARG A 128 -11.17 7.51 -17.48
CA ARG A 128 -12.08 6.60 -18.17
C ARG A 128 -12.91 5.91 -17.12
N VAL A 129 -14.23 6.10 -17.18
CA VAL A 129 -15.20 5.65 -16.18
C VAL A 129 -16.07 4.55 -16.77
N LEU A 130 -16.05 3.39 -16.15
CA LEU A 130 -16.94 2.28 -16.43
C LEU A 130 -18.03 2.29 -15.38
N THR A 131 -19.27 2.51 -15.81
CA THR A 131 -20.46 2.39 -14.97
C THR A 131 -21.21 1.14 -15.38
N THR A 132 -21.34 0.22 -14.45
CA THR A 132 -21.95 -1.09 -14.68
C THR A 132 -23.13 -1.29 -13.74
N GLU A 133 -24.32 -1.55 -14.29
CA GLU A 133 -25.47 -2.03 -13.54
C GLU A 133 -25.41 -3.55 -13.46
N ILE A 134 -25.30 -4.09 -12.24
CA ILE A 134 -25.24 -5.51 -11.96
C ILE A 134 -26.57 -6.00 -11.43
N VAL A 135 -27.04 -7.09 -12.01
CA VAL A 135 -28.23 -7.85 -11.56
C VAL A 135 -27.72 -9.11 -10.86
N MET A 136 -28.23 -9.37 -9.67
CA MET A 136 -27.77 -10.44 -8.80
C MET A 136 -28.90 -11.40 -8.48
N ALA A 137 -28.61 -12.71 -8.46
CA ALA A 137 -29.53 -13.78 -8.08
C ALA A 137 -30.88 -13.71 -8.82
N ASP A 138 -30.87 -13.86 -10.13
CA ASP A 138 -32.05 -13.86 -11.00
C ASP A 138 -32.95 -12.61 -10.88
N GLY A 139 -32.32 -11.44 -10.74
CA GLY A 139 -33.03 -10.16 -10.67
C GLY A 139 -33.53 -9.75 -9.28
N LYS A 140 -33.24 -10.51 -8.23
CA LYS A 140 -33.66 -10.20 -6.85
C LYS A 140 -33.02 -8.95 -6.30
N ARG A 141 -31.81 -8.60 -6.76
CA ARG A 141 -31.10 -7.37 -6.40
C ARG A 141 -30.44 -6.75 -7.60
N ARG A 142 -30.37 -5.43 -7.57
CA ARG A 142 -29.65 -4.62 -8.55
C ARG A 142 -28.76 -3.63 -7.83
N GLY A 143 -27.65 -3.27 -8.44
CA GLY A 143 -26.76 -2.25 -7.92
C GLY A 143 -25.70 -1.87 -8.91
N ASP A 144 -25.04 -0.76 -8.64
CA ASP A 144 -24.07 -0.17 -9.54
C ASP A 144 -22.65 -0.41 -9.04
N VAL A 145 -21.75 -0.61 -9.99
CA VAL A 145 -20.30 -0.60 -9.82
C VAL A 145 -19.74 0.43 -10.77
N ILE A 146 -18.95 1.35 -10.23
CA ILE A 146 -18.26 2.39 -11.00
C ILE A 146 -16.78 2.18 -10.82
N LEU A 147 -16.05 1.97 -11.92
CA LEU A 147 -14.59 1.91 -11.97
C LEU A 147 -14.08 3.10 -12.76
N ALA A 148 -13.22 3.90 -12.15
CA ALA A 148 -12.57 5.03 -12.81
C ALA A 148 -11.06 4.90 -12.71
N LEU A 149 -10.39 4.89 -13.85
CA LEU A 149 -8.94 4.84 -13.97
C LEU A 149 -8.44 6.00 -14.84
N PRO A 150 -7.20 6.48 -14.66
CA PRO A 150 -6.61 7.53 -15.48
C PRO A 150 -6.75 7.26 -16.98
N ALA A 151 -7.35 8.18 -17.73
CA ALA A 151 -7.67 7.96 -19.14
C ALA A 151 -6.43 7.89 -20.06
N LEU A 152 -5.29 8.39 -19.59
CA LEU A 152 -4.03 8.37 -20.36
C LEU A 152 -3.28 7.02 -20.31
N GLY A 153 -3.87 6.00 -19.65
CA GLY A 153 -3.31 4.67 -19.69
C GLY A 153 -2.04 4.53 -18.82
N ARG A 154 -2.19 4.73 -17.52
CA ARG A 154 -1.09 4.51 -16.56
C ARG A 154 -0.91 3.04 -16.18
N GLY A 155 -1.80 2.16 -16.65
CA GLY A 155 -1.69 0.73 -16.43
C GLY A 155 -0.47 0.14 -17.13
N GLU A 156 -0.03 -1.00 -16.64
CA GLU A 156 1.07 -1.78 -17.22
C GLU A 156 0.55 -3.17 -17.57
N ARG A 157 1.11 -3.74 -18.64
CA ARG A 157 0.85 -5.16 -18.92
C ARG A 157 1.37 -5.97 -17.73
N PRO A 158 0.53 -6.82 -17.11
CA PRO A 158 1.06 -7.75 -16.13
C PRO A 158 2.18 -8.52 -16.79
N VAL A 159 3.33 -8.52 -16.18
CA VAL A 159 4.37 -9.48 -16.55
C VAL A 159 3.73 -10.84 -16.32
N ALA A 160 3.55 -11.60 -17.39
CA ALA A 160 2.84 -12.89 -17.34
C ALA A 160 3.40 -13.74 -16.20
N THR A 161 2.71 -13.72 -15.06
CA THR A 161 3.01 -14.55 -13.88
C THR A 161 2.48 -15.98 -14.12
N GLY A 162 2.40 -16.38 -15.38
CA GLY A 162 2.02 -17.69 -15.86
C GLY A 162 3.19 -18.61 -16.21
N ALA A 163 4.41 -18.16 -15.99
CA ALA A 163 5.50 -19.10 -15.79
C ALA A 163 5.39 -19.55 -14.34
N THR A 164 4.91 -20.77 -14.10
CA THR A 164 5.34 -21.58 -12.96
C THR A 164 6.70 -21.07 -12.53
N VAL A 165 6.84 -20.69 -11.25
CA VAL A 165 8.14 -20.45 -10.64
C VAL A 165 8.91 -21.77 -10.70
N GLU A 166 9.34 -22.14 -11.92
CA GLU A 166 10.48 -23.01 -12.08
C GLU A 166 11.65 -22.19 -11.56
N ALA A 167 12.18 -22.67 -10.47
CA ALA A 167 13.33 -22.20 -9.72
C ALA A 167 14.07 -21.04 -10.43
N GLU A 168 13.95 -19.86 -9.86
CA GLU A 168 14.63 -18.64 -10.31
C GLU A 168 16.02 -19.00 -10.81
N GLY A 169 16.20 -19.05 -12.12
CA GLY A 169 17.49 -19.39 -12.69
C GLY A 169 18.52 -18.36 -12.25
N PRO A 170 19.80 -18.73 -12.15
CA PRO A 170 20.86 -17.82 -11.72
C PRO A 170 20.90 -16.48 -12.48
N GLN A 171 20.27 -16.41 -13.64
CA GLN A 171 20.11 -15.20 -14.45
C GLN A 171 19.14 -14.16 -13.86
N PHE A 172 18.00 -14.58 -13.28
CA PHE A 172 17.05 -13.65 -12.66
C PHE A 172 17.64 -13.01 -11.41
N SER A 173 18.27 -13.82 -10.54
CA SER A 173 18.96 -13.34 -9.35
C SER A 173 20.10 -12.37 -9.70
N ALA A 174 20.85 -12.63 -10.77
CA ALA A 174 21.90 -11.74 -11.26
C ALA A 174 21.34 -10.42 -11.81
N SER A 175 20.25 -10.48 -12.59
CA SER A 175 19.59 -9.30 -13.14
C SER A 175 18.96 -8.44 -12.04
N LEU A 176 18.30 -9.04 -11.06
CA LEU A 176 17.74 -8.35 -9.90
C LEU A 176 18.86 -7.69 -9.07
N SER A 177 19.94 -8.41 -8.82
CA SER A 177 21.09 -7.86 -8.10
C SER A 177 21.71 -6.66 -8.84
N ALA A 178 21.83 -6.75 -10.16
CA ALA A 178 22.32 -5.66 -10.99
C ALA A 178 21.39 -4.42 -10.92
N GLN A 179 20.10 -4.63 -10.95
CA GLN A 179 19.08 -3.57 -10.84
C GLN A 179 19.12 -2.90 -9.45
N VAL A 180 19.21 -3.68 -8.39
CA VAL A 180 19.32 -3.18 -7.01
C VAL A 180 20.60 -2.37 -6.82
N LEU A 181 21.73 -2.81 -7.38
CA LEU A 181 23.00 -2.09 -7.32
C LEU A 181 22.98 -0.77 -8.11
N GLN A 182 22.08 -0.60 -9.08
CA GLN A 182 21.90 0.65 -9.81
C GLN A 182 20.91 1.61 -9.13
N SER A 183 20.19 1.16 -8.12
CA SER A 183 19.21 1.98 -7.40
C SER A 183 19.90 3.09 -6.61
N ALA A 184 19.37 4.31 -6.68
CA ALA A 184 19.85 5.43 -5.89
C ALA A 184 19.53 5.20 -4.40
N CYS A 185 20.53 5.29 -3.56
CA CYS A 185 20.40 5.19 -2.11
C CYS A 185 20.75 6.52 -1.46
N ARG A 186 19.87 7.03 -0.58
CA ARG A 186 20.15 8.22 0.22
C ARG A 186 20.83 7.80 1.52
N LEU A 187 21.99 8.40 1.78
CA LEU A 187 22.75 8.20 3.00
C LEU A 187 23.03 9.57 3.65
N ASP A 188 22.91 9.61 4.97
CA ASP A 188 23.21 10.80 5.75
C ASP A 188 24.60 10.67 6.39
N ALA A 189 25.43 11.72 6.26
CA ALA A 189 26.73 11.80 6.89
C ALA A 189 26.59 12.47 8.27
N VAL A 190 26.57 11.67 9.32
CA VAL A 190 26.36 12.12 10.70
C VAL A 190 27.69 12.43 11.35
N VAL A 191 27.94 13.72 11.60
CA VAL A 191 29.17 14.21 12.23
C VAL A 191 29.16 14.01 13.75
N GLY A 192 27.99 13.99 14.36
CA GLY A 192 27.83 13.80 15.81
C GLY A 192 26.34 13.81 16.21
N ARG A 193 26.07 13.32 17.41
CA ARG A 193 24.73 13.32 18.01
C ARG A 193 24.78 14.01 19.36
N LEU A 194 23.79 14.83 19.64
CA LEU A 194 23.63 15.53 20.90
C LEU A 194 22.27 15.16 21.52
N THR A 195 22.30 14.73 22.77
CA THR A 195 21.09 14.46 23.53
C THR A 195 20.91 15.56 24.57
N LEU A 196 19.80 16.29 24.48
CA LEU A 196 19.48 17.39 25.38
C LEU A 196 18.12 17.14 26.06
N PRO A 197 17.95 17.56 27.32
CA PRO A 197 16.64 17.57 27.94
C PRO A 197 15.71 18.57 27.23
N ILE A 198 14.41 18.24 27.11
CA ILE A 198 13.43 19.10 26.43
C ILE A 198 13.44 20.55 26.94
N ARG A 199 13.56 20.75 28.26
CA ARG A 199 13.64 22.10 28.86
C ARG A 199 14.80 22.94 28.29
N GLN A 200 15.91 22.30 27.94
CA GLN A 200 17.09 22.97 27.39
C GLN A 200 16.87 23.30 25.91
N ILE A 201 16.18 22.43 25.19
CA ILE A 201 15.80 22.69 23.78
C ILE A 201 14.83 23.88 23.71
N LEU A 202 13.87 23.98 24.62
CA LEU A 202 12.89 25.08 24.66
C LEU A 202 13.52 26.42 25.11
N ALA A 203 14.69 26.40 25.73
CA ALA A 203 15.41 27.58 26.16
C ALA A 203 16.46 28.08 25.14
N LEU A 204 16.63 27.39 24.00
CA LEU A 204 17.58 27.79 22.97
C LEU A 204 17.16 29.09 22.29
N ALA A 205 18.11 30.00 22.14
CA ALA A 205 17.95 31.26 21.46
C ALA A 205 18.91 31.34 20.26
N GLU A 206 18.62 32.22 19.31
CA GLU A 206 19.50 32.51 18.19
C GLU A 206 20.86 33.03 18.67
N GLY A 207 21.93 32.38 18.23
CA GLY A 207 23.29 32.68 18.66
C GLY A 207 23.84 31.73 19.72
N ASP A 208 23.04 30.84 20.29
CA ASP A 208 23.51 29.83 21.25
C ASP A 208 24.43 28.82 20.56
N VAL A 209 25.49 28.43 21.27
CA VAL A 209 26.49 27.49 20.79
C VAL A 209 26.22 26.12 21.41
N LEU A 210 25.93 25.13 20.58
CA LEU A 210 25.79 23.75 20.97
C LEU A 210 27.11 23.01 20.76
N ALA A 211 27.80 22.67 21.82
CA ALA A 211 29.01 21.87 21.75
C ALA A 211 28.69 20.41 21.48
N LEU A 212 29.26 19.84 20.43
CA LEU A 212 29.17 18.42 20.10
C LEU A 212 30.37 17.68 20.70
N PRO A 213 30.20 16.92 21.79
CA PRO A 213 31.33 16.43 22.57
C PRO A 213 32.18 15.36 21.87
N GLN A 214 31.73 14.79 20.78
CA GLN A 214 32.48 13.76 20.03
C GLN A 214 32.43 14.02 18.52
N ALA A 215 32.20 15.26 18.11
CA ALA A 215 32.18 15.61 16.70
C ALA A 215 33.62 15.72 16.17
N GLY A 216 34.00 14.80 15.31
CA GLY A 216 35.22 14.83 14.57
C GLY A 216 35.00 14.75 13.07
N ILE A 217 35.65 15.60 12.30
CA ILE A 217 35.68 15.46 10.84
C ILE A 217 36.45 14.18 10.42
N ASP A 218 37.17 13.59 11.35
CA ASP A 218 37.98 12.40 11.15
C ASP A 218 37.18 11.09 11.32
N GLU A 219 36.00 11.16 11.98
CA GLU A 219 35.13 10.01 12.21
C GLU A 219 33.66 10.39 12.00
N VAL A 220 33.21 10.30 10.75
CA VAL A 220 31.85 10.61 10.33
C VAL A 220 31.15 9.30 10.02
N ALA A 221 29.99 9.06 10.67
CA ALA A 221 29.17 7.90 10.39
C ALA A 221 28.31 8.13 9.14
N LEU A 222 28.32 7.17 8.22
CA LEU A 222 27.38 7.10 7.10
C LEU A 222 26.18 6.25 7.52
N GLU A 223 25.01 6.84 7.54
CA GLU A 223 23.79 6.18 8.03
C GLU A 223 22.68 6.20 6.98
N THR A 224 21.86 5.16 6.99
CA THR A 224 20.61 5.11 6.24
C THR A 224 19.56 6.02 6.87
N VAL A 225 18.43 6.30 6.17
CA VAL A 225 17.34 7.16 6.66
C VAL A 225 16.74 6.63 7.98
N ASP A 226 16.76 5.33 8.19
CA ASP A 226 16.33 4.65 9.43
C ASP A 226 17.40 4.63 10.54
N GLY A 227 18.52 5.34 10.36
CA GLY A 227 19.55 5.53 11.36
C GLY A 227 20.53 4.35 11.52
N ARG A 228 20.52 3.39 10.60
CA ARG A 228 21.46 2.27 10.62
C ARG A 228 22.79 2.68 10.02
N ARG A 229 23.88 2.50 10.77
CA ARG A 229 25.23 2.80 10.31
C ARG A 229 25.71 1.79 9.25
N VAL A 230 26.12 2.31 8.10
CA VAL A 230 26.61 1.54 6.94
C VAL A 230 28.12 1.56 6.86
N ALA A 231 28.73 2.71 7.15
CA ALA A 231 30.16 2.89 7.06
C ALA A 231 30.65 4.00 7.99
N LEU A 232 31.95 4.03 8.22
CA LEU A 232 32.68 5.15 8.84
C LEU A 232 33.58 5.80 7.81
N GLY A 233 33.77 7.10 7.92
CA GLY A 233 34.60 7.83 7.00
C GLY A 233 35.11 9.15 7.56
N ARG A 234 36.11 9.71 6.89
CA ARG A 234 36.67 11.03 7.18
C ARG A 234 36.12 12.05 6.20
N LEU A 235 35.63 13.16 6.73
CA LEU A 235 35.14 14.28 5.90
C LEU A 235 36.36 15.05 5.35
N GLY A 236 36.33 15.34 4.06
CA GLY A 236 37.34 16.09 3.38
C GLY A 236 36.81 16.82 2.16
N GLN A 237 37.71 17.21 1.27
CA GLN A 237 37.38 17.87 0.02
C GLN A 237 38.02 17.13 -1.16
N HIS A 238 37.26 16.91 -2.22
CA HIS A 238 37.77 16.36 -3.47
C HIS A 238 37.28 17.22 -4.64
N ARG A 239 38.19 17.71 -5.44
CA ARG A 239 37.88 18.57 -6.61
C ARG A 239 36.97 19.77 -6.29
N GLY A 240 37.17 20.41 -5.13
CA GLY A 240 36.38 21.55 -4.69
C GLY A 240 35.00 21.22 -4.07
N GLN A 241 34.61 19.94 -4.05
CA GLN A 241 33.38 19.47 -3.43
C GLN A 241 33.65 18.77 -2.11
N ARG A 242 32.67 18.78 -1.19
CA ARG A 242 32.73 18.00 0.05
C ARG A 242 32.74 16.53 -0.29
N ALA A 243 33.62 15.76 0.30
CA ALA A 243 33.79 14.34 0.07
C ALA A 243 33.97 13.59 1.39
N LEU A 244 33.50 12.35 1.45
CA LEU A 244 33.75 11.45 2.56
C LEU A 244 34.65 10.32 2.08
N LYS A 245 35.84 10.19 2.73
CA LYS A 245 36.73 9.06 2.49
C LYS A 245 36.36 7.95 3.47
N LEU A 246 35.86 6.83 2.96
CA LEU A 246 35.49 5.67 3.77
C LEU A 246 36.74 5.06 4.41
N THR A 247 36.67 4.77 5.70
CA THR A 247 37.73 4.14 6.50
C THR A 247 37.33 2.72 6.92
N GLU A 248 36.07 2.51 7.25
CA GLU A 248 35.53 1.20 7.57
C GLU A 248 34.17 1.02 6.89
N THR A 249 33.97 -0.15 6.29
CA THR A 249 32.69 -0.55 5.74
C THR A 249 32.14 -1.68 6.61
N SER A 250 30.87 -1.62 7.02
CA SER A 250 30.25 -2.70 7.78
C SER A 250 30.00 -3.89 6.85
N GLU A 251 31.03 -4.70 6.62
CA GLU A 251 30.90 -5.99 5.95
C GLU A 251 30.27 -7.02 6.88
N LYS A 252 28.94 -7.00 6.97
CA LYS A 252 28.18 -8.23 7.22
C LYS A 252 27.18 -8.38 6.09
N PRO A 253 27.37 -9.32 5.17
CA PRO A 253 26.31 -9.70 4.26
C PRO A 253 25.13 -10.15 5.12
N HIS A 254 24.02 -9.42 5.03
CA HIS A 254 22.77 -9.82 5.66
C HIS A 254 22.29 -11.05 4.88
N ALA A 255 22.66 -12.25 5.36
CA ALA A 255 21.95 -13.45 5.00
C ALA A 255 20.48 -13.17 5.35
N ALA A 256 19.61 -13.21 4.35
CA ALA A 256 18.17 -13.09 4.51
C ALA A 256 17.75 -14.00 5.66
N ALA A 257 17.37 -13.39 6.78
CA ALA A 257 16.78 -14.13 7.89
C ALA A 257 15.44 -14.69 7.37
N ALA A 258 15.41 -15.98 7.15
CA ALA A 258 14.16 -16.71 7.00
C ALA A 258 13.24 -16.33 8.19
N PRO A 259 11.93 -16.17 7.98
CA PRO A 259 11.01 -15.83 9.06
C PRO A 259 11.03 -16.96 10.09
N GLY A 260 11.80 -16.74 11.14
CA GLY A 260 11.88 -17.66 12.28
C GLY A 260 10.53 -17.69 12.96
N ARG A 261 9.94 -18.87 12.94
CA ARG A 261 8.78 -19.27 13.72
C ARG A 261 9.07 -18.90 15.18
N ARG A 262 8.48 -17.81 15.66
CA ARG A 262 8.47 -17.51 17.08
C ARG A 262 7.60 -18.57 17.75
N GLU A 263 8.23 -19.53 18.40
CA GLU A 263 7.56 -20.34 19.43
C GLU A 263 7.14 -19.40 20.55
N ALA A 264 5.84 -19.26 20.70
CA ALA A 264 5.25 -18.58 21.84
C ALA A 264 5.54 -19.44 23.07
N SER A 265 6.46 -18.98 23.91
CA SER A 265 6.61 -19.49 25.28
C SER A 265 5.36 -19.10 26.05
N VAL A 266 4.53 -20.10 26.32
CA VAL A 266 3.40 -19.99 27.23
C VAL A 266 3.94 -19.72 28.63
N PRO A 267 3.56 -18.62 29.33
CA PRO A 267 3.94 -18.45 30.73
C PRO A 267 3.20 -19.50 31.57
N THR A 268 3.97 -20.35 32.23
CA THR A 268 3.44 -21.26 33.25
C THR A 268 2.87 -20.46 34.40
N PHE A 269 1.57 -20.50 34.57
CA PHE A 269 0.86 -19.92 35.70
C PHE A 269 1.09 -20.83 36.89
N VAL A 270 1.88 -20.39 37.88
CA VAL A 270 2.00 -21.03 39.18
C VAL A 270 0.85 -20.51 40.03
N ALA A 271 -0.09 -21.39 40.36
CA ALA A 271 -1.15 -21.12 41.32
C ALA A 271 -0.56 -21.01 42.74
N PRO A 272 -0.97 -20.05 43.55
CA PRO A 272 -0.62 -20.02 44.99
C PRO A 272 -1.58 -20.89 45.79
N ASP A 273 -1.23 -22.15 45.98
CA ASP A 273 -1.72 -22.95 47.10
C ASP A 273 -0.58 -23.02 48.11
N ASP A 274 -0.79 -22.42 49.27
CA ASP A 274 -0.22 -22.75 50.57
C ASP A 274 -0.21 -21.50 51.51
N LEU A 275 -1.38 -21.17 52.00
CA LEU A 275 -1.54 -20.42 53.24
C LEU A 275 -2.70 -21.02 54.05
N ARG A 276 -2.48 -22.23 54.56
CA ARG A 276 -3.18 -22.77 55.71
C ARG A 276 -2.15 -23.60 56.48
N GLU A 277 -1.78 -23.06 57.62
CA GLU A 277 -1.35 -23.63 58.89
C GLU A 277 -0.25 -22.78 59.51
N ALA A 278 -0.67 -21.93 60.41
CA ALA A 278 0.05 -21.69 61.67
C ALA A 278 -0.67 -20.63 62.49
N GLY A 279 -1.22 -21.04 63.61
CA GLY A 279 -1.51 -20.19 64.80
C GLY A 279 -2.93 -19.77 64.99
#